data_218ba5ff343d5959f4d5d8d98f92b7d3
#
_entry.id   218ba5ff343d5959f4d5d8d98f92b7d3
#
_cell.length_a   1.000
_cell.length_b   1.000
_cell.length_c   1.000
_cell.angle_alpha   90.00
_cell.angle_beta   90.00
_cell.angle_gamma   90.00
#
_symmetry.space_group_name_H-M   'P 1'
#
loop_
_entity.id
_entity.type
_entity.pdbx_description
1 polymer ?
#
loop_
_entity_poly.entity_id
_entity_poly.type
_entity_poly.pdbx_seq_one_letter_code
_entity_poly.pdbx_strand_id
1 'polypeptide(L)'
;MSTPRTTAARSRQVVGAAAAGNVLEWFDFALYGFFAVTIGQLFFPSTSPTASLLAALAVFGVAFIMRPLGGVVLGRLADRTGRRPALTLSVLLMGVSTTLIACLPSHATIGVAAPLLLVALRCVQGFSAGGEYAGATTYLLENAPSHRRGLWSSIISATSAIGVLLAGVVALGATAWLTEEQVTAWGWRLPFLLAAPLAVVGLYIRYRLDDTPVFQELEARDEVPQEPLRSLGRSGIGRIGLGFYYLATYVVTHLTTVVGLGRTEALLLTIAGLAIYSLVCPLAGMSGDRWGRRPTILLGGLGLAVVAIPSFLLIGSGTPALILIGLTAFAMFEALANVMLGLLLVELFPARTRVSGSAIGFNLAQAAVGGPGPLVAATLAAGLGLAVAPAFYVVAVALLATIALARYLPETRGTDLITGTRSPAAAPATGDLTTVEETR
;
A
#
# COMPACT_ATOMS: atom_id res chain seq x y z
N MET A 1 23.78 -12.30 29.46
CA MET A 1 24.68 -12.02 28.31
C MET A 1 24.06 -12.69 27.08
N SER A 2 23.36 -11.91 26.24
CA SER A 2 22.81 -12.42 24.97
C SER A 2 23.91 -12.36 23.92
N THR A 3 24.21 -13.49 23.29
CA THR A 3 25.12 -13.59 22.14
C THR A 3 24.72 -12.57 21.07
N PRO A 4 25.66 -11.77 20.51
CA PRO A 4 25.36 -10.85 19.43
C PRO A 4 24.81 -11.67 18.23
N ARG A 5 23.54 -11.46 17.92
CA ARG A 5 22.93 -12.06 16.72
C ARG A 5 23.71 -11.59 15.49
N THR A 6 24.06 -12.52 14.61
CA THR A 6 24.75 -12.20 13.36
C THR A 6 23.91 -11.16 12.58
N THR A 7 24.56 -10.21 11.90
CA THR A 7 23.92 -9.13 11.15
C THR A 7 22.83 -9.65 10.20
N ALA A 8 23.02 -10.82 9.60
CA ALA A 8 22.06 -11.48 8.72
C ALA A 8 20.80 -11.97 9.45
N ALA A 9 20.91 -12.47 10.70
CA ALA A 9 19.76 -12.92 11.48
C ALA A 9 18.88 -11.72 11.89
N ARG A 10 19.50 -10.59 12.27
CA ARG A 10 18.80 -9.34 12.59
C ARG A 10 18.06 -8.80 11.35
N SER A 11 18.70 -8.79 10.18
CA SER A 11 18.05 -8.35 8.93
C SER A 11 16.82 -9.18 8.59
N ARG A 12 16.87 -10.51 8.72
CA ARG A 12 15.71 -11.40 8.48
C ARG A 12 14.54 -11.12 9.44
N GLN A 13 14.82 -10.82 10.69
CA GLN A 13 13.79 -10.49 11.68
C GLN A 13 13.12 -9.15 11.38
N VAL A 14 13.89 -8.13 11.03
CA VAL A 14 13.40 -6.80 10.64
C VAL A 14 12.48 -6.92 9.41
N VAL A 15 12.95 -7.62 8.37
CA VAL A 15 12.16 -7.87 7.15
C VAL A 15 10.88 -8.63 7.48
N GLY A 16 10.96 -9.71 8.26
CA GLY A 16 9.79 -10.52 8.63
C GLY A 16 8.74 -9.73 9.40
N ALA A 17 9.16 -8.83 10.29
CA ALA A 17 8.23 -8.02 11.06
C ALA A 17 7.53 -6.93 10.25
N ALA A 18 8.28 -6.22 9.41
CA ALA A 18 7.70 -5.22 8.51
C ALA A 18 6.75 -5.89 7.50
N ALA A 19 7.16 -7.05 6.95
CA ALA A 19 6.37 -7.82 6.01
C ALA A 19 5.06 -8.34 6.61
N ALA A 20 5.10 -8.91 7.82
CA ALA A 20 3.92 -9.57 8.41
C ALA A 20 2.72 -8.62 8.59
N GLY A 21 2.95 -7.43 9.12
CA GLY A 21 1.87 -6.46 9.28
C GLY A 21 1.39 -5.88 7.96
N ASN A 22 2.32 -5.59 7.05
CA ASN A 22 1.98 -5.07 5.74
C ASN A 22 1.18 -6.11 4.91
N VAL A 23 1.56 -7.40 4.96
CA VAL A 23 0.79 -8.50 4.34
C VAL A 23 -0.62 -8.57 4.93
N LEU A 24 -0.77 -8.49 6.26
CA LEU A 24 -2.08 -8.53 6.92
C LEU A 24 -2.96 -7.34 6.50
N GLU A 25 -2.41 -6.12 6.45
CA GLU A 25 -3.14 -4.93 6.00
C GLU A 25 -3.72 -5.12 4.60
N TRP A 26 -2.87 -5.52 3.65
CA TRP A 26 -3.30 -5.66 2.26
C TRP A 26 -4.19 -6.89 2.02
N PHE A 27 -3.97 -7.97 2.77
CA PHE A 27 -4.86 -9.13 2.79
C PHE A 27 -6.29 -8.73 3.18
N ASP A 28 -6.44 -7.98 4.27
CA ASP A 28 -7.74 -7.53 4.77
C ASP A 28 -8.47 -6.61 3.77
N PHE A 29 -7.78 -5.60 3.25
CA PHE A 29 -8.38 -4.69 2.26
C PHE A 29 -8.80 -5.43 0.98
N ALA A 30 -7.98 -6.36 0.50
CA ALA A 30 -8.28 -7.15 -0.70
C ALA A 30 -9.46 -8.10 -0.49
N LEU A 31 -9.54 -8.77 0.65
CA LEU A 31 -10.68 -9.65 0.97
C LEU A 31 -12.00 -8.91 0.86
N TYR A 32 -12.08 -7.72 1.45
CA TYR A 32 -13.30 -6.93 1.35
C TYR A 32 -13.63 -6.59 -0.11
N GLY A 33 -12.65 -6.20 -0.91
CA GLY A 33 -12.82 -5.94 -2.35
C GLY A 33 -13.32 -7.17 -3.11
N PHE A 34 -12.72 -8.33 -2.87
CA PHE A 34 -13.09 -9.58 -3.55
C PHE A 34 -14.49 -10.10 -3.18
N PHE A 35 -14.96 -9.80 -1.98
CA PHE A 35 -16.30 -10.15 -1.51
C PHE A 35 -17.27 -8.96 -1.53
N ALA A 36 -16.95 -7.84 -2.19
CA ALA A 36 -17.78 -6.64 -2.19
C ALA A 36 -19.22 -6.90 -2.69
N VAL A 37 -19.40 -7.74 -3.70
CA VAL A 37 -20.73 -8.14 -4.19
C VAL A 37 -21.51 -8.89 -3.12
N THR A 38 -20.91 -9.90 -2.49
CA THR A 38 -21.51 -10.70 -1.41
C THR A 38 -21.86 -9.82 -0.18
N ILE A 39 -20.92 -8.95 0.21
CA ILE A 39 -21.12 -7.99 1.31
C ILE A 39 -22.25 -7.02 0.97
N GLY A 40 -22.31 -6.53 -0.26
CA GLY A 40 -23.39 -5.68 -0.75
C GLY A 40 -24.76 -6.33 -0.55
N GLN A 41 -24.92 -7.57 -0.99
CA GLN A 41 -26.16 -8.33 -0.87
C GLN A 41 -26.57 -8.60 0.59
N LEU A 42 -25.60 -8.91 1.46
CA LEU A 42 -25.86 -9.31 2.84
C LEU A 42 -26.11 -8.14 3.78
N PHE A 43 -25.44 -7.01 3.58
CA PHE A 43 -25.47 -5.86 4.49
C PHE A 43 -26.25 -4.67 3.93
N PHE A 44 -26.38 -4.55 2.63
CA PHE A 44 -27.05 -3.43 1.92
C PHE A 44 -28.06 -3.95 0.91
N PRO A 45 -29.06 -4.77 1.31
CA PRO A 45 -30.02 -5.32 0.37
C PRO A 45 -30.78 -4.22 -0.35
N SER A 46 -30.85 -4.31 -1.68
CA SER A 46 -31.56 -3.38 -2.55
C SER A 46 -32.20 -4.15 -3.71
N THR A 47 -33.24 -3.59 -4.30
CA THR A 47 -33.84 -4.10 -5.54
C THR A 47 -32.88 -4.00 -6.74
N SER A 48 -31.88 -3.14 -6.67
CA SER A 48 -30.81 -3.00 -7.66
C SER A 48 -29.52 -3.65 -7.16
N PRO A 49 -28.99 -4.71 -7.80
CA PRO A 49 -27.71 -5.30 -7.46
C PRO A 49 -26.54 -4.28 -7.53
N THR A 50 -26.62 -3.35 -8.49
CA THR A 50 -25.63 -2.28 -8.63
C THR A 50 -25.65 -1.34 -7.42
N ALA A 51 -26.83 -0.99 -6.88
CA ALA A 51 -26.93 -0.14 -5.70
C ALA A 51 -26.30 -0.81 -4.46
N SER A 52 -26.55 -2.12 -4.27
CA SER A 52 -25.93 -2.91 -3.20
C SER A 52 -24.39 -2.95 -3.32
N LEU A 53 -23.87 -3.16 -4.51
CA LEU A 53 -22.42 -3.14 -4.77
C LEU A 53 -21.82 -1.76 -4.51
N LEU A 54 -22.45 -0.69 -5.01
CA LEU A 54 -21.96 0.68 -4.78
C LEU A 54 -21.95 1.05 -3.30
N ALA A 55 -22.97 0.61 -2.52
CA ALA A 55 -22.98 0.79 -1.07
C ALA A 55 -21.81 0.07 -0.39
N ALA A 56 -21.51 -1.17 -0.77
CA ALA A 56 -20.35 -1.89 -0.24
C ALA A 56 -19.04 -1.19 -0.61
N LEU A 57 -18.90 -0.70 -1.85
CA LEU A 57 -17.70 0.05 -2.28
C LEU A 57 -17.58 1.41 -1.59
N ALA A 58 -18.70 2.06 -1.28
CA ALA A 58 -18.69 3.29 -0.48
C ALA A 58 -18.14 3.03 0.94
N VAL A 59 -18.56 1.93 1.58
CA VAL A 59 -18.03 1.51 2.89
C VAL A 59 -16.56 1.12 2.80
N PHE A 60 -16.11 0.54 1.70
CA PHE A 60 -14.67 0.39 1.43
C PHE A 60 -13.95 1.74 1.47
N GLY A 61 -14.50 2.75 0.81
CA GLY A 61 -13.98 4.11 0.80
C GLY A 61 -13.95 4.78 2.19
N VAL A 62 -14.93 4.52 3.07
CA VAL A 62 -14.99 5.07 4.43
C VAL A 62 -13.73 4.71 5.24
N ALA A 63 -13.21 3.49 5.09
CA ALA A 63 -11.97 3.10 5.75
C ALA A 63 -10.81 4.03 5.40
N PHE A 64 -10.72 4.52 4.15
CA PHE A 64 -9.68 5.44 3.72
C PHE A 64 -9.82 6.85 4.30
N ILE A 65 -11.06 7.29 4.57
CA ILE A 65 -11.31 8.58 5.24
C ILE A 65 -10.77 8.55 6.68
N MET A 66 -10.78 7.40 7.34
CA MET A 66 -10.26 7.23 8.70
C MET A 66 -8.72 7.09 8.76
N ARG A 67 -8.05 6.75 7.64
CA ARG A 67 -6.58 6.59 7.60
C ARG A 67 -5.80 7.85 8.01
N PRO A 68 -6.12 9.07 7.56
CA PRO A 68 -5.42 10.28 8.02
C PRO A 68 -5.49 10.46 9.55
N LEU A 69 -6.63 10.19 10.17
CA LEU A 69 -6.78 10.25 11.63
C LEU A 69 -5.88 9.21 12.31
N GLY A 70 -5.89 7.97 11.82
CA GLY A 70 -4.99 6.91 12.29
C GLY A 70 -3.51 7.29 12.10
N GLY A 71 -3.17 7.87 10.95
CA GLY A 71 -1.81 8.37 10.66
C GLY A 71 -1.34 9.43 11.63
N VAL A 72 -2.21 10.37 12.02
CA VAL A 72 -1.90 11.38 13.04
C VAL A 72 -1.68 10.74 14.41
N VAL A 73 -2.58 9.88 14.86
CA VAL A 73 -2.53 9.30 16.21
C VAL A 73 -1.42 8.26 16.35
N LEU A 74 -1.40 7.27 15.45
CA LEU A 74 -0.40 6.18 15.49
C LEU A 74 0.99 6.68 15.06
N GLY A 75 1.06 7.64 14.13
CA GLY A 75 2.32 8.29 13.76
C GLY A 75 2.91 9.04 14.94
N ARG A 76 2.10 9.84 15.67
CA ARG A 76 2.55 10.51 16.90
C ARG A 76 2.99 9.51 17.97
N LEU A 77 2.27 8.42 18.13
CA LEU A 77 2.65 7.35 19.05
C LEU A 77 4.03 6.79 18.66
N ALA A 78 4.23 6.47 17.36
CA ALA A 78 5.49 5.92 16.86
C ALA A 78 6.68 6.88 17.02
N ASP A 79 6.47 8.18 16.82
CA ASP A 79 7.57 9.17 16.97
C ASP A 79 7.88 9.47 18.44
N ARG A 80 6.95 9.24 19.39
CA ARG A 80 7.14 9.47 20.82
C ARG A 80 7.62 8.25 21.62
N THR A 81 7.08 7.09 21.32
CA THR A 81 7.28 5.87 22.14
C THR A 81 8.01 4.77 21.39
N GLY A 82 8.45 5.03 20.16
CA GLY A 82 9.09 4.06 19.29
C GLY A 82 8.16 3.48 18.23
N ARG A 83 8.77 2.93 17.20
CA ARG A 83 8.05 2.37 16.04
C ARG A 83 7.33 1.08 16.42
N ARG A 84 7.92 0.25 17.29
CA ARG A 84 7.41 -1.05 17.71
C ARG A 84 6.05 -0.99 18.41
N PRO A 85 5.79 -0.15 19.43
CA PRO A 85 4.48 -0.08 20.11
C PRO A 85 3.34 0.32 19.16
N ALA A 86 3.58 1.32 18.30
CA ALA A 86 2.59 1.79 17.34
C ALA A 86 2.21 0.71 16.32
N LEU A 87 3.21 0.01 15.76
CA LEU A 87 3.02 -1.10 14.83
C LEU A 87 2.32 -2.31 15.49
N THR A 88 2.59 -2.56 16.76
CA THR A 88 1.91 -3.64 17.52
C THR A 88 0.44 -3.32 17.70
N LEU A 89 0.12 -2.08 18.08
CA LEU A 89 -1.27 -1.63 18.25
C LEU A 89 -2.04 -1.66 16.92
N SER A 90 -1.41 -1.26 15.80
CA SER A 90 -2.06 -1.29 14.49
C SER A 90 -2.45 -2.72 14.08
N VAL A 91 -1.54 -3.69 14.20
CA VAL A 91 -1.86 -5.09 13.85
C VAL A 91 -2.94 -5.68 14.76
N LEU A 92 -2.93 -5.33 16.05
CA LEU A 92 -3.96 -5.78 16.98
C LEU A 92 -5.35 -5.26 16.58
N LEU A 93 -5.47 -3.95 16.34
CA LEU A 93 -6.72 -3.33 15.92
C LEU A 93 -7.21 -3.90 14.57
N MET A 94 -6.31 -4.10 13.61
CA MET A 94 -6.61 -4.68 12.30
C MET A 94 -7.13 -6.12 12.46
N GLY A 95 -6.39 -6.98 13.13
CA GLY A 95 -6.75 -8.39 13.28
C GLY A 95 -8.07 -8.60 14.04
N VAL A 96 -8.29 -7.83 15.11
CA VAL A 96 -9.54 -7.88 15.87
C VAL A 96 -10.72 -7.43 15.02
N SER A 97 -10.63 -6.27 14.37
CA SER A 97 -11.74 -5.74 13.56
C SER A 97 -12.06 -6.63 12.36
N THR A 98 -11.06 -7.20 11.68
CA THR A 98 -11.28 -8.14 10.57
C THR A 98 -11.95 -9.42 11.03
N THR A 99 -11.52 -9.97 12.16
CA THR A 99 -12.13 -11.16 12.74
C THR A 99 -13.60 -10.88 13.16
N LEU A 100 -13.87 -9.71 13.74
CA LEU A 100 -15.22 -9.31 14.10
C LEU A 100 -16.14 -9.12 12.91
N ILE A 101 -15.63 -8.65 11.75
CA ILE A 101 -16.41 -8.58 10.50
C ILE A 101 -16.92 -9.97 10.10
N ALA A 102 -16.10 -11.02 10.24
CA ALA A 102 -16.52 -12.39 9.95
C ALA A 102 -17.66 -12.87 10.87
N CYS A 103 -17.75 -12.34 12.08
CA CYS A 103 -18.76 -12.71 13.07
C CYS A 103 -20.06 -11.88 12.95
N LEU A 104 -20.10 -10.85 12.10
CA LEU A 104 -21.28 -10.00 11.98
C LEU A 104 -22.50 -10.75 11.46
N PRO A 105 -23.66 -10.61 12.10
CA PRO A 105 -24.94 -11.03 11.52
C PRO A 105 -25.29 -10.16 10.31
N SER A 106 -26.03 -10.74 9.35
CA SER A 106 -26.48 -10.02 8.15
C SER A 106 -27.64 -9.07 8.43
N HIS A 107 -27.97 -8.23 7.45
CA HIS A 107 -29.16 -7.34 7.51
C HIS A 107 -30.46 -8.13 7.75
N ALA A 108 -30.59 -9.32 7.19
CA ALA A 108 -31.76 -10.17 7.39
C ALA A 108 -31.97 -10.57 8.86
N THR A 109 -30.90 -10.59 9.67
CA THR A 109 -30.92 -11.02 11.08
C THR A 109 -31.14 -9.84 12.03
N ILE A 110 -30.39 -8.74 11.85
CA ILE A 110 -30.36 -7.60 12.80
C ILE A 110 -30.71 -6.25 12.15
N GLY A 111 -31.26 -6.29 10.93
CA GLY A 111 -31.70 -5.08 10.22
C GLY A 111 -30.59 -4.06 10.02
N VAL A 112 -30.91 -2.77 10.20
CA VAL A 112 -30.01 -1.63 9.98
C VAL A 112 -28.77 -1.65 10.91
N ALA A 113 -28.79 -2.38 12.01
CA ALA A 113 -27.61 -2.53 12.86
C ALA A 113 -26.45 -3.23 12.15
N ALA A 114 -26.72 -4.15 11.20
CA ALA A 114 -25.69 -4.87 10.46
C ALA A 114 -24.77 -3.92 9.65
N PRO A 115 -25.28 -3.07 8.75
CA PRO A 115 -24.43 -2.13 8.03
C PRO A 115 -23.75 -1.11 8.95
N LEU A 116 -24.40 -0.65 10.03
CA LEU A 116 -23.77 0.29 10.96
C LEU A 116 -22.56 -0.33 11.67
N LEU A 117 -22.68 -1.58 12.15
CA LEU A 117 -21.55 -2.30 12.77
C LEU A 117 -20.43 -2.56 11.74
N LEU A 118 -20.78 -2.92 10.52
CA LEU A 118 -19.79 -3.09 9.46
C LEU A 118 -19.02 -1.79 9.21
N VAL A 119 -19.71 -0.65 9.08
CA VAL A 119 -19.08 0.68 8.91
C VAL A 119 -18.18 1.00 10.11
N ALA A 120 -18.64 0.76 11.35
CA ALA A 120 -17.84 1.00 12.55
C ALA A 120 -16.54 0.18 12.55
N LEU A 121 -16.61 -1.11 12.22
CA LEU A 121 -15.42 -1.97 12.12
C LEU A 121 -14.50 -1.52 10.98
N ARG A 122 -15.03 -1.10 9.84
CA ARG A 122 -14.25 -0.53 8.74
C ARG A 122 -13.56 0.78 9.11
N CYS A 123 -14.19 1.61 9.96
CA CYS A 123 -13.54 2.78 10.54
C CYS A 123 -12.34 2.40 11.41
N VAL A 124 -12.46 1.37 12.26
CA VAL A 124 -11.36 0.86 13.09
C VAL A 124 -10.22 0.31 12.21
N GLN A 125 -10.53 -0.46 11.18
CA GLN A 125 -9.54 -0.96 10.22
C GLN A 125 -8.82 0.19 9.51
N GLY A 126 -9.56 1.17 9.00
CA GLY A 126 -8.98 2.35 8.35
C GLY A 126 -8.09 3.16 9.28
N PHE A 127 -8.51 3.38 10.52
CA PHE A 127 -7.70 4.01 11.55
C PHE A 127 -6.39 3.25 11.79
N SER A 128 -6.47 1.94 11.95
CA SER A 128 -5.32 1.06 12.16
C SER A 128 -4.32 1.14 11.00
N ALA A 129 -4.80 1.01 9.77
CA ALA A 129 -3.99 1.08 8.55
C ALA A 129 -3.31 2.46 8.35
N GLY A 130 -3.84 3.51 8.98
CA GLY A 130 -3.26 4.85 8.91
C GLY A 130 -1.83 4.96 9.42
N GLY A 131 -1.44 4.15 10.41
CA GLY A 131 -0.08 4.11 10.96
C GLY A 131 0.80 3.00 10.39
N GLU A 132 0.20 1.95 9.81
CA GLU A 132 0.88 0.71 9.48
C GLU A 132 1.90 0.88 8.33
N TYR A 133 1.44 1.32 7.16
CA TYR A 133 2.30 1.41 5.98
C TYR A 133 3.51 2.33 6.20
N ALA A 134 3.29 3.55 6.70
CA ALA A 134 4.36 4.50 6.98
C ALA A 134 5.29 4.01 8.09
N GLY A 135 4.73 3.41 9.15
CA GLY A 135 5.48 2.84 10.25
C GLY A 135 6.33 1.64 9.84
N ALA A 136 5.76 0.68 9.09
CA ALA A 136 6.48 -0.50 8.59
C ALA A 136 7.59 -0.11 7.61
N THR A 137 7.31 0.85 6.70
CA THR A 137 8.30 1.37 5.76
C THR A 137 9.45 2.06 6.48
N THR A 138 9.13 2.92 7.47
CA THR A 138 10.15 3.60 8.30
C THR A 138 10.97 2.57 9.08
N TYR A 139 10.32 1.63 9.75
CA TYR A 139 10.99 0.57 10.52
C TYR A 139 11.96 -0.22 9.64
N LEU A 140 11.55 -0.61 8.45
CA LEU A 140 12.38 -1.35 7.51
C LEU A 140 13.57 -0.52 7.01
N LEU A 141 13.33 0.71 6.57
CA LEU A 141 14.35 1.53 5.92
C LEU A 141 15.34 2.17 6.89
N GLU A 142 14.95 2.43 8.14
CA GLU A 142 15.87 2.83 9.21
C GLU A 142 16.88 1.72 9.59
N ASN A 143 16.56 0.45 9.31
CA ASN A 143 17.45 -0.69 9.46
C ASN A 143 18.19 -1.07 8.17
N ALA A 144 17.90 -0.40 7.04
CA ALA A 144 18.47 -0.73 5.74
C ALA A 144 19.86 -0.14 5.52
N PRO A 145 20.78 -0.86 4.84
CA PRO A 145 22.02 -0.28 4.37
C PRO A 145 21.76 0.92 3.43
N SER A 146 22.49 2.04 3.63
CA SER A 146 22.24 3.29 2.90
C SER A 146 22.29 3.15 1.37
N HIS A 147 23.18 2.28 0.86
CA HIS A 147 23.37 2.04 -0.57
C HIS A 147 22.35 1.08 -1.20
N ARG A 148 21.46 0.45 -0.40
CA ARG A 148 20.45 -0.54 -0.85
C ARG A 148 19.04 -0.20 -0.36
N ARG A 149 18.76 1.02 0.03
CA ARG A 149 17.44 1.41 0.54
C ARG A 149 16.33 1.25 -0.50
N GLY A 150 16.61 1.44 -1.78
CA GLY A 150 15.66 1.17 -2.85
C GLY A 150 15.28 -0.30 -2.91
N LEU A 151 16.25 -1.21 -2.88
CA LEU A 151 16.00 -2.65 -2.81
C LEU A 151 15.22 -3.03 -1.54
N TRP A 152 15.51 -2.43 -0.39
CA TRP A 152 14.77 -2.69 0.84
C TRP A 152 13.34 -2.13 0.79
N SER A 153 13.13 -0.95 0.18
CA SER A 153 11.79 -0.40 -0.05
C SER A 153 10.91 -1.32 -0.89
N SER A 154 11.51 -2.03 -1.86
CA SER A 154 10.77 -2.98 -2.70
C SER A 154 10.12 -4.12 -1.91
N ILE A 155 10.65 -4.46 -0.73
CA ILE A 155 10.08 -5.49 0.15
C ILE A 155 8.67 -5.07 0.61
N ILE A 156 8.47 -3.79 0.94
CA ILE A 156 7.16 -3.28 1.34
C ILE A 156 6.17 -3.39 0.18
N SER A 157 6.54 -2.91 -1.01
CA SER A 157 5.67 -2.99 -2.19
C SER A 157 5.37 -4.44 -2.61
N ALA A 158 6.37 -5.32 -2.58
CA ALA A 158 6.20 -6.74 -2.89
C ALA A 158 5.29 -7.43 -1.86
N THR A 159 5.47 -7.15 -0.56
CA THR A 159 4.64 -7.76 0.50
C THR A 159 3.22 -7.21 0.51
N SER A 160 2.99 -5.98 0.06
CA SER A 160 1.64 -5.47 -0.22
C SER A 160 0.93 -6.33 -1.27
N ALA A 161 1.60 -6.59 -2.39
CA ALA A 161 1.05 -7.44 -3.46
C ALA A 161 0.89 -8.91 -3.01
N ILE A 162 1.81 -9.43 -2.21
CA ILE A 162 1.70 -10.77 -1.62
C ILE A 162 0.47 -10.86 -0.70
N GLY A 163 0.16 -9.81 0.07
CA GLY A 163 -1.06 -9.75 0.88
C GLY A 163 -2.33 -9.85 0.03
N VAL A 164 -2.41 -9.07 -1.05
CA VAL A 164 -3.52 -9.13 -2.02
C VAL A 164 -3.59 -10.51 -2.71
N LEU A 165 -2.43 -11.05 -3.12
CA LEU A 165 -2.35 -12.37 -3.75
C LEU A 165 -2.86 -13.47 -2.81
N LEU A 166 -2.44 -13.47 -1.55
CA LEU A 166 -2.94 -14.41 -0.53
C LEU A 166 -4.45 -14.30 -0.35
N ALA A 167 -4.98 -13.07 -0.30
CA ALA A 167 -6.43 -12.86 -0.25
C ALA A 167 -7.14 -13.44 -1.48
N GLY A 168 -6.54 -13.28 -2.68
CA GLY A 168 -7.04 -13.87 -3.92
C GLY A 168 -7.03 -15.39 -3.90
N VAL A 169 -5.95 -16.01 -3.44
CA VAL A 169 -5.84 -17.48 -3.30
C VAL A 169 -6.89 -18.02 -2.33
N VAL A 170 -7.07 -17.35 -1.19
CA VAL A 170 -8.07 -17.77 -0.19
C VAL A 170 -9.49 -17.55 -0.72
N ALA A 171 -9.76 -16.43 -1.41
CA ALA A 171 -11.04 -16.19 -2.06
C ALA A 171 -11.32 -17.22 -3.15
N LEU A 172 -10.32 -17.56 -3.97
CA LEU A 172 -10.42 -18.61 -5.00
C LEU A 172 -10.72 -19.97 -4.36
N GLY A 173 -10.02 -20.35 -3.28
CA GLY A 173 -10.30 -21.57 -2.55
C GLY A 173 -11.75 -21.62 -2.04
N ALA A 174 -12.22 -20.54 -1.41
CA ALA A 174 -13.60 -20.48 -0.92
C ALA A 174 -14.64 -20.56 -2.07
N THR A 175 -14.34 -20.03 -3.25
CA THR A 175 -15.29 -20.08 -4.40
C THR A 175 -15.17 -21.34 -5.24
N ALA A 176 -14.02 -22.03 -5.24
CA ALA A 176 -13.81 -23.27 -6.00
C ALA A 176 -14.43 -24.50 -5.32
N TRP A 177 -14.54 -24.49 -3.98
CA TRP A 177 -15.01 -25.62 -3.20
C TRP A 177 -16.45 -25.48 -2.68
N LEU A 178 -17.03 -24.27 -2.75
CA LEU A 178 -18.35 -23.96 -2.24
C LEU A 178 -19.26 -23.50 -3.38
N THR A 179 -20.56 -23.83 -3.29
CA THR A 179 -21.56 -23.27 -4.18
C THR A 179 -21.77 -21.78 -3.88
N GLU A 180 -22.33 -21.01 -4.81
CA GLU A 180 -22.62 -19.58 -4.60
C GLU A 180 -23.54 -19.35 -3.39
N GLU A 181 -24.49 -20.26 -3.14
CA GLU A 181 -25.36 -20.23 -1.96
C GLU A 181 -24.55 -20.43 -0.67
N GLN A 182 -23.63 -21.39 -0.66
CA GLN A 182 -22.75 -21.65 0.50
C GLN A 182 -21.79 -20.48 0.72
N VAL A 183 -21.22 -19.91 -0.35
CA VAL A 183 -20.36 -18.72 -0.23
C VAL A 183 -21.13 -17.56 0.39
N THR A 184 -22.36 -17.31 -0.06
CA THR A 184 -23.19 -16.20 0.46
C THR A 184 -23.67 -16.47 1.88
N ALA A 185 -24.04 -17.71 2.22
CA ALA A 185 -24.55 -18.05 3.56
C ALA A 185 -23.49 -17.95 4.66
N TRP A 186 -22.30 -18.51 4.43
CA TRP A 186 -21.24 -18.60 5.45
C TRP A 186 -19.81 -18.56 4.90
N GLY A 187 -19.59 -19.05 3.67
CA GLY A 187 -18.24 -19.26 3.12
C GLY A 187 -17.42 -17.99 3.04
N TRP A 188 -18.02 -16.83 2.80
CA TRP A 188 -17.35 -15.54 2.78
C TRP A 188 -16.68 -15.17 4.12
N ARG A 189 -17.14 -15.75 5.23
CA ARG A 189 -16.60 -15.50 6.57
C ARG A 189 -15.24 -16.16 6.80
N LEU A 190 -14.99 -17.32 6.17
CA LEU A 190 -13.76 -18.10 6.38
C LEU A 190 -12.49 -17.29 6.06
N PRO A 191 -12.40 -16.58 4.90
CA PRO A 191 -11.25 -15.73 4.61
C PRO A 191 -10.98 -14.66 5.67
N PHE A 192 -12.02 -14.03 6.21
CA PHE A 192 -11.87 -13.01 7.27
C PHE A 192 -11.45 -13.63 8.60
N LEU A 193 -11.90 -14.84 8.94
CA LEU A 193 -11.44 -15.57 10.14
C LEU A 193 -9.95 -15.91 10.07
N LEU A 194 -9.38 -16.14 8.88
CA LEU A 194 -7.96 -16.39 8.71
C LEU A 194 -7.08 -15.17 9.08
N ALA A 195 -7.65 -13.97 9.17
CA ALA A 195 -6.93 -12.80 9.67
C ALA A 195 -6.51 -12.97 11.14
N ALA A 196 -7.27 -13.71 11.96
CA ALA A 196 -6.96 -13.92 13.38
C ALA A 196 -5.61 -14.63 13.59
N PRO A 197 -5.33 -15.84 13.03
CA PRO A 197 -4.03 -16.48 13.17
C PRO A 197 -2.91 -15.65 12.52
N LEU A 198 -3.16 -14.98 11.40
CA LEU A 198 -2.17 -14.08 10.79
C LEU A 198 -1.80 -12.92 11.70
N ALA A 199 -2.79 -12.29 12.37
CA ALA A 199 -2.56 -11.24 13.34
C ALA A 199 -1.77 -11.74 14.56
N VAL A 200 -2.08 -12.93 15.08
CA VAL A 200 -1.33 -13.54 16.19
C VAL A 200 0.14 -13.77 15.82
N VAL A 201 0.41 -14.28 14.61
CA VAL A 201 1.78 -14.44 14.10
C VAL A 201 2.48 -13.09 13.96
N GLY A 202 1.80 -12.08 13.38
CA GLY A 202 2.33 -10.72 13.24
C GLY A 202 2.67 -10.09 14.60
N LEU A 203 1.79 -10.22 15.59
CA LEU A 203 2.00 -9.75 16.97
C LEU A 203 3.18 -10.45 17.63
N TYR A 204 3.26 -11.79 17.50
CA TYR A 204 4.36 -12.58 18.06
C TYR A 204 5.72 -12.16 17.50
N ILE A 205 5.81 -11.95 16.19
CA ILE A 205 7.05 -11.49 15.54
C ILE A 205 7.43 -10.11 16.08
N ARG A 206 6.47 -9.16 16.17
CA ARG A 206 6.72 -7.79 16.64
C ARG A 206 7.08 -7.70 18.12
N TYR A 207 6.50 -8.57 18.94
CA TYR A 207 6.84 -8.61 20.37
C TYR A 207 8.32 -8.98 20.62
N ARG A 208 8.94 -9.72 19.71
CA ARG A 208 10.33 -10.18 19.81
C ARG A 208 11.38 -9.21 19.25
N LEU A 209 10.95 -8.03 18.78
CA LEU A 209 11.83 -7.06 18.14
C LEU A 209 12.21 -5.91 19.07
N ASP A 210 13.41 -5.37 18.82
CA ASP A 210 13.84 -4.08 19.37
C ASP A 210 13.35 -2.94 18.47
N ASP A 211 13.37 -1.70 18.97
CA ASP A 211 13.08 -0.52 18.16
C ASP A 211 14.23 -0.20 17.18
N THR A 212 14.01 0.77 16.28
CA THR A 212 14.97 1.09 15.22
C THR A 212 16.24 1.74 15.77
N PRO A 213 17.41 1.54 15.11
CA PRO A 213 18.65 2.20 15.52
C PRO A 213 18.53 3.72 15.54
N VAL A 214 17.79 4.30 14.57
CA VAL A 214 17.57 5.75 14.48
C VAL A 214 16.78 6.26 15.69
N PHE A 215 15.74 5.52 16.12
CA PHE A 215 14.98 5.91 17.31
C PHE A 215 15.79 5.79 18.58
N GLN A 216 16.55 4.70 18.74
CA GLN A 216 17.46 4.51 19.88
C GLN A 216 18.51 5.61 19.97
N GLU A 217 19.02 6.11 18.84
CA GLU A 217 19.98 7.22 18.81
C GLU A 217 19.32 8.55 19.20
N LEU A 218 18.08 8.83 18.76
CA LEU A 218 17.33 10.00 19.18
C LEU A 218 17.03 9.97 20.69
N GLU A 219 16.69 8.80 21.23
CA GLU A 219 16.45 8.60 22.65
C GLU A 219 17.75 8.83 23.47
N ALA A 220 18.87 8.29 23.01
CA ALA A 220 20.16 8.47 23.66
C ALA A 220 20.64 9.92 23.64
N ARG A 221 20.21 10.73 22.68
CA ARG A 221 20.54 12.17 22.58
C ARG A 221 19.51 13.08 23.27
N ASP A 222 18.48 12.53 23.89
CA ASP A 222 17.32 13.27 24.44
C ASP A 222 16.63 14.17 23.40
N GLU A 223 16.58 13.70 22.15
CA GLU A 223 16.04 14.41 20.99
C GLU A 223 14.66 13.92 20.56
N VAL A 224 14.03 13.02 21.33
CA VAL A 224 12.69 12.52 21.06
C VAL A 224 11.66 13.66 21.24
N PRO A 225 10.87 14.03 20.22
CA PRO A 225 9.99 15.17 20.31
C PRO A 225 8.79 14.88 21.21
N GLN A 226 8.50 15.75 22.15
CA GLN A 226 7.31 15.68 23.00
C GLN A 226 6.02 15.94 22.21
N GLU A 227 6.09 16.80 21.19
CA GLU A 227 4.99 17.17 20.31
C GLU A 227 5.41 17.10 18.83
N PRO A 228 5.51 15.89 18.24
CA PRO A 228 6.04 15.73 16.88
C PRO A 228 5.20 16.45 15.81
N LEU A 229 3.89 16.60 16.01
CA LEU A 229 3.02 17.30 15.06
C LEU A 229 3.26 18.81 14.98
N ARG A 230 3.66 19.46 16.07
CA ARG A 230 4.00 20.90 16.08
C ARG A 230 5.30 21.19 15.36
N SER A 231 6.20 20.22 15.32
CA SER A 231 7.49 20.35 14.63
C SER A 231 7.43 20.03 13.14
N LEU A 232 6.29 19.51 12.63
CA LEU A 232 6.02 19.37 11.21
C LEU A 232 5.81 20.76 10.59
N GLY A 233 6.88 21.43 10.22
CA GLY A 233 6.81 22.69 9.50
C GLY A 233 6.09 22.54 8.13
N ARG A 234 5.69 23.66 7.53
CA ARG A 234 4.99 23.75 6.23
C ARG A 234 5.67 23.00 5.07
N SER A 235 6.93 22.61 5.21
CA SER A 235 7.74 21.98 4.15
C SER A 235 7.41 20.51 3.85
N GLY A 236 6.70 19.79 4.74
CA GLY A 236 6.41 18.35 4.59
C GLY A 236 5.10 18.01 3.87
N ILE A 237 4.08 18.87 3.95
CA ILE A 237 2.71 18.55 3.53
C ILE A 237 2.51 18.59 2.01
N GLY A 238 3.34 19.32 1.25
CA GLY A 238 3.21 19.48 -0.19
C GLY A 238 3.88 18.42 -1.07
N ARG A 239 4.47 17.36 -0.48
CA ARG A 239 5.25 16.34 -1.21
C ARG A 239 4.58 14.96 -1.15
N ILE A 240 3.39 14.85 -1.69
CA ILE A 240 2.52 13.68 -1.57
C ILE A 240 2.59 12.84 -2.84
N GLY A 241 2.78 11.54 -2.67
CA GLY A 241 2.78 10.55 -3.76
C GLY A 241 1.42 9.88 -3.93
N LEU A 242 1.17 9.30 -5.09
CA LEU A 242 -0.08 8.74 -5.56
C LEU A 242 -0.09 7.21 -5.61
N GLY A 243 -1.27 6.65 -5.56
CA GLY A 243 -1.55 5.32 -5.08
C GLY A 243 -1.82 4.17 -6.03
N PHE A 244 -1.55 3.01 -5.53
CA PHE A 244 -1.50 1.63 -6.02
C PHE A 244 -2.87 0.89 -6.11
N TYR A 245 -3.97 1.45 -5.62
CA TYR A 245 -5.20 0.68 -5.35
C TYR A 245 -5.95 0.14 -6.58
N TYR A 246 -5.62 0.59 -7.77
CA TYR A 246 -6.29 0.16 -8.99
C TYR A 246 -6.06 -1.32 -9.30
N LEU A 247 -4.80 -1.76 -9.25
CA LEU A 247 -4.44 -3.16 -9.51
C LEU A 247 -4.94 -4.09 -8.40
N ALA A 248 -4.90 -3.63 -7.16
CA ALA A 248 -5.16 -4.50 -6.02
C ALA A 248 -6.62 -4.88 -5.84
N THR A 249 -7.57 -4.01 -6.20
CA THR A 249 -8.99 -4.21 -5.85
C THR A 249 -9.95 -4.08 -7.03
N TYR A 250 -9.65 -3.22 -8.01
CA TYR A 250 -10.56 -2.95 -9.11
C TYR A 250 -10.45 -3.95 -10.27
N VAL A 251 -9.27 -4.53 -10.54
CA VAL A 251 -9.06 -5.41 -11.70
C VAL A 251 -10.03 -6.60 -11.70
N VAL A 252 -10.23 -7.28 -10.57
CA VAL A 252 -11.19 -8.39 -10.50
C VAL A 252 -12.61 -7.93 -10.85
N THR A 253 -13.05 -6.81 -10.28
CA THR A 253 -14.35 -6.23 -10.58
C THR A 253 -14.46 -5.90 -12.06
N HIS A 254 -13.44 -5.28 -12.65
CA HIS A 254 -13.42 -4.93 -14.07
C HIS A 254 -13.53 -6.17 -14.97
N LEU A 255 -12.72 -7.19 -14.70
CA LEU A 255 -12.72 -8.44 -15.47
C LEU A 255 -14.06 -9.18 -15.39
N THR A 256 -14.72 -9.15 -14.24
CA THR A 256 -16.02 -9.84 -14.07
C THR A 256 -17.21 -9.01 -14.58
N THR A 257 -17.25 -7.69 -14.28
CA THR A 257 -18.46 -6.88 -14.56
C THR A 257 -18.43 -6.19 -15.91
N VAL A 258 -17.24 -5.85 -16.43
CA VAL A 258 -17.07 -5.10 -17.68
C VAL A 258 -16.66 -6.02 -18.82
N VAL A 259 -15.68 -6.91 -18.57
CA VAL A 259 -15.19 -7.86 -19.59
C VAL A 259 -16.06 -9.12 -19.66
N GLY A 260 -16.75 -9.48 -18.57
CA GLY A 260 -17.67 -10.61 -18.53
C GLY A 260 -17.02 -11.97 -18.29
N LEU A 261 -15.77 -12.00 -17.77
CA LEU A 261 -15.09 -13.24 -17.43
C LEU A 261 -15.68 -13.92 -16.19
N GLY A 262 -15.58 -15.24 -16.12
CA GLY A 262 -15.91 -15.99 -14.93
C GLY A 262 -15.07 -15.56 -13.74
N ARG A 263 -15.65 -15.60 -12.52
CA ARG A 263 -14.98 -15.15 -11.29
C ARG A 263 -13.63 -15.84 -11.05
N THR A 264 -13.58 -17.16 -11.30
CA THR A 264 -12.37 -17.97 -11.14
C THR A 264 -11.25 -17.51 -12.09
N GLU A 265 -11.57 -17.28 -13.35
CA GLU A 265 -10.63 -16.83 -14.36
C GLU A 265 -10.11 -15.41 -14.06
N ALA A 266 -11.02 -14.50 -13.69
CA ALA A 266 -10.66 -13.14 -13.28
C ALA A 266 -9.70 -13.13 -12.06
N LEU A 267 -9.95 -13.98 -11.06
CA LEU A 267 -9.07 -14.13 -9.91
C LEU A 267 -7.70 -14.70 -10.30
N LEU A 268 -7.65 -15.74 -11.12
CA LEU A 268 -6.39 -16.34 -11.60
C LEU A 268 -5.52 -15.31 -12.36
N LEU A 269 -6.12 -14.54 -13.27
CA LEU A 269 -5.42 -13.51 -14.02
C LEU A 269 -4.92 -12.37 -13.12
N THR A 270 -5.71 -11.98 -12.13
CA THR A 270 -5.31 -10.97 -11.14
C THR A 270 -4.17 -11.47 -10.26
N ILE A 271 -4.23 -12.71 -9.79
CA ILE A 271 -3.15 -13.37 -9.01
C ILE A 271 -1.87 -13.40 -9.83
N ALA A 272 -1.94 -13.78 -11.12
CA ALA A 272 -0.79 -13.81 -12.01
C ALA A 272 -0.18 -12.39 -12.20
N GLY A 273 -1.02 -11.38 -12.42
CA GLY A 273 -0.57 -9.97 -12.52
C GLY A 273 0.11 -9.46 -11.25
N LEU A 274 -0.41 -9.79 -10.07
CA LEU A 274 0.17 -9.43 -8.77
C LEU A 274 1.48 -10.18 -8.49
N ALA A 275 1.59 -11.45 -8.91
CA ALA A 275 2.83 -12.20 -8.83
C ALA A 275 3.93 -11.55 -9.69
N ILE A 276 3.60 -11.17 -10.94
CA ILE A 276 4.51 -10.44 -11.82
C ILE A 276 4.93 -9.11 -11.19
N TYR A 277 3.97 -8.34 -10.65
CA TYR A 277 4.29 -7.09 -9.95
C TYR A 277 5.27 -7.32 -8.80
N SER A 278 5.04 -8.34 -7.96
CA SER A 278 5.93 -8.67 -6.83
C SER A 278 7.35 -9.01 -7.28
N LEU A 279 7.50 -9.70 -8.42
CA LEU A 279 8.79 -10.04 -9.00
C LEU A 279 9.49 -8.82 -9.62
N VAL A 280 8.75 -7.82 -10.09
CA VAL A 280 9.30 -6.59 -10.66
C VAL A 280 9.75 -5.60 -9.58
N CYS A 281 9.14 -5.62 -8.39
CA CYS A 281 9.48 -4.69 -7.31
C CYS A 281 10.98 -4.62 -6.97
N PRO A 282 11.73 -5.74 -6.81
CA PRO A 282 13.17 -5.68 -6.58
C PRO A 282 13.95 -4.97 -7.69
N LEU A 283 13.56 -5.16 -8.97
CA LEU A 283 14.16 -4.48 -10.11
C LEU A 283 13.92 -2.96 -10.04
N ALA A 284 12.71 -2.56 -9.68
CA ALA A 284 12.36 -1.17 -9.43
C ALA A 284 13.18 -0.57 -8.27
N GLY A 285 13.40 -1.32 -7.20
CA GLY A 285 14.24 -0.91 -6.08
C GLY A 285 15.70 -0.71 -6.48
N MET A 286 16.27 -1.68 -7.20
CA MET A 286 17.65 -1.60 -7.71
C MET A 286 17.84 -0.44 -8.71
N SER A 287 16.84 -0.15 -9.55
CA SER A 287 16.91 1.00 -10.47
C SER A 287 16.98 2.32 -9.70
N GLY A 288 16.20 2.47 -8.62
CA GLY A 288 16.28 3.61 -7.71
C GLY A 288 17.63 3.74 -7.01
N ASP A 289 18.25 2.63 -6.63
CA ASP A 289 19.59 2.63 -6.03
C ASP A 289 20.69 2.99 -7.04
N ARG A 290 20.51 2.62 -8.32
CA ARG A 290 21.50 2.86 -9.39
C ARG A 290 21.35 4.23 -10.04
N TRP A 291 20.14 4.61 -10.45
CA TRP A 291 19.88 5.83 -11.26
C TRP A 291 19.46 7.03 -10.40
N GLY A 292 19.02 6.80 -9.17
CA GLY A 292 18.47 7.81 -8.28
C GLY A 292 16.96 7.68 -8.11
N ARG A 293 16.44 8.32 -7.06
CA ARG A 293 15.03 8.21 -6.68
C ARG A 293 14.14 9.01 -7.64
N ARG A 294 14.56 10.25 -7.91
CA ARG A 294 13.80 11.17 -8.76
C ARG A 294 13.61 10.66 -10.20
N PRO A 295 14.65 10.27 -10.97
CA PRO A 295 14.45 9.78 -12.33
C PRO A 295 13.61 8.49 -12.36
N THR A 296 13.79 7.59 -11.38
CA THR A 296 13.05 6.32 -11.33
C THR A 296 11.54 6.54 -11.09
N ILE A 297 11.15 7.42 -10.15
CA ILE A 297 9.73 7.68 -9.90
C ILE A 297 9.08 8.45 -11.07
N LEU A 298 9.80 9.38 -11.70
CA LEU A 298 9.31 10.10 -12.87
C LEU A 298 9.11 9.17 -14.08
N LEU A 299 10.03 8.23 -14.28
CA LEU A 299 9.89 7.18 -15.30
C LEU A 299 8.66 6.30 -15.00
N GLY A 300 8.45 5.92 -13.74
CA GLY A 300 7.27 5.17 -13.31
C GLY A 300 5.98 5.91 -13.60
N GLY A 301 5.85 7.17 -13.16
CA GLY A 301 4.65 7.97 -13.34
C GLY A 301 4.35 8.31 -14.80
N LEU A 302 5.35 8.73 -15.58
CA LEU A 302 5.18 8.99 -17.01
C LEU A 302 4.86 7.72 -17.78
N GLY A 303 5.60 6.63 -17.51
CA GLY A 303 5.34 5.34 -18.12
C GLY A 303 3.94 4.83 -17.84
N LEU A 304 3.46 4.97 -16.60
CA LEU A 304 2.09 4.60 -16.22
C LEU A 304 1.06 5.42 -17.01
N ALA A 305 1.26 6.73 -17.14
CA ALA A 305 0.36 7.58 -17.94
C ALA A 305 0.31 7.14 -19.42
N VAL A 306 1.43 6.71 -19.99
CA VAL A 306 1.51 6.25 -21.40
C VAL A 306 0.88 4.87 -21.57
N VAL A 307 1.15 3.93 -20.64
CA VAL A 307 0.71 2.53 -20.82
C VAL A 307 -0.69 2.26 -20.31
N ALA A 308 -1.31 3.14 -19.50
CA ALA A 308 -2.62 2.87 -18.91
C ALA A 308 -3.70 2.58 -19.96
N ILE A 309 -3.82 3.43 -20.98
CA ILE A 309 -4.82 3.22 -22.05
C ILE A 309 -4.55 1.93 -22.84
N PRO A 310 -3.35 1.69 -23.40
CA PRO A 310 -3.03 0.42 -24.06
C PRO A 310 -3.27 -0.81 -23.16
N SER A 311 -2.87 -0.73 -21.88
CA SER A 311 -3.10 -1.82 -20.92
C SER A 311 -4.58 -2.15 -20.76
N PHE A 312 -5.44 -1.13 -20.56
CA PHE A 312 -6.87 -1.35 -20.40
C PHE A 312 -7.56 -1.81 -21.70
N LEU A 313 -7.06 -1.43 -22.87
CA LEU A 313 -7.52 -1.99 -24.15
C LEU A 313 -7.19 -3.49 -24.24
N LEU A 314 -5.98 -3.89 -23.84
CA LEU A 314 -5.59 -5.30 -23.81
C LEU A 314 -6.39 -6.09 -22.75
N ILE A 315 -6.59 -5.52 -21.55
CA ILE A 315 -7.40 -6.12 -20.48
C ILE A 315 -8.85 -6.27 -20.94
N GLY A 316 -9.40 -5.29 -21.66
CA GLY A 316 -10.75 -5.31 -22.19
C GLY A 316 -10.97 -6.29 -23.35
N SER A 317 -9.93 -6.91 -23.91
CA SER A 317 -10.03 -7.86 -25.03
C SER A 317 -10.70 -9.19 -24.67
N GLY A 318 -10.77 -9.55 -23.38
CA GLY A 318 -11.29 -10.84 -22.93
C GLY A 318 -10.35 -12.03 -23.19
N THR A 319 -9.20 -11.81 -23.84
CA THR A 319 -8.22 -12.87 -24.14
C THR A 319 -7.20 -12.99 -23.01
N PRO A 320 -7.04 -14.13 -22.32
CA PRO A 320 -6.16 -14.26 -21.14
C PRO A 320 -4.71 -13.81 -21.39
N ALA A 321 -4.14 -14.16 -22.54
CA ALA A 321 -2.77 -13.75 -22.89
C ALA A 321 -2.63 -12.24 -23.05
N LEU A 322 -3.59 -11.57 -23.70
CA LEU A 322 -3.58 -10.11 -23.87
C LEU A 322 -3.83 -9.39 -22.53
N ILE A 323 -4.70 -9.94 -21.69
CA ILE A 323 -4.93 -9.44 -20.33
C ILE A 323 -3.63 -9.48 -19.54
N LEU A 324 -2.89 -10.59 -19.55
CA LEU A 324 -1.61 -10.70 -18.85
C LEU A 324 -0.56 -9.74 -19.39
N ILE A 325 -0.50 -9.51 -20.71
CA ILE A 325 0.39 -8.50 -21.29
C ILE A 325 0.04 -7.10 -20.79
N GLY A 326 -1.26 -6.75 -20.79
CA GLY A 326 -1.74 -5.46 -20.28
C GLY A 326 -1.43 -5.27 -18.79
N LEU A 327 -1.69 -6.29 -17.96
CA LEU A 327 -1.37 -6.28 -16.53
C LEU A 327 0.14 -6.17 -16.28
N THR A 328 0.97 -6.86 -17.08
CA THR A 328 2.44 -6.81 -16.97
C THR A 328 2.97 -5.42 -17.30
N ALA A 329 2.52 -4.82 -18.40
CA ALA A 329 2.95 -3.47 -18.80
C ALA A 329 2.57 -2.44 -17.72
N PHE A 330 1.36 -2.53 -17.17
CA PHE A 330 0.90 -1.68 -16.09
C PHE A 330 1.74 -1.89 -14.82
N ALA A 331 1.95 -3.15 -14.42
CA ALA A 331 2.69 -3.53 -13.21
C ALA A 331 4.15 -3.04 -13.22
N MET A 332 4.82 -3.03 -14.38
CA MET A 332 6.20 -2.56 -14.49
C MET A 332 6.35 -1.09 -14.08
N PHE A 333 5.53 -0.21 -14.61
CA PHE A 333 5.62 1.22 -14.32
C PHE A 333 5.04 1.56 -12.94
N GLU A 334 4.00 0.85 -12.53
CA GLU A 334 3.45 0.97 -11.18
C GLU A 334 4.49 0.58 -10.11
N ALA A 335 5.26 -0.50 -10.31
CA ALA A 335 6.31 -0.90 -9.38
C ALA A 335 7.40 0.19 -9.25
N LEU A 336 7.83 0.81 -10.36
CA LEU A 336 8.79 1.92 -10.34
C LEU A 336 8.28 3.10 -9.49
N ALA A 337 7.01 3.47 -9.67
CA ALA A 337 6.41 4.59 -8.93
C ALA A 337 6.23 4.24 -7.44
N ASN A 338 5.65 3.07 -7.14
CA ASN A 338 5.26 2.69 -5.78
C ASN A 338 6.47 2.38 -4.88
N VAL A 339 7.47 1.65 -5.39
CA VAL A 339 8.69 1.35 -4.63
C VAL A 339 9.44 2.64 -4.26
N MET A 340 9.53 3.59 -5.20
CA MET A 340 10.17 4.89 -4.93
C MET A 340 9.31 5.75 -3.99
N LEU A 341 8.00 5.68 -4.08
CA LEU A 341 7.12 6.36 -3.14
C LEU A 341 7.40 5.93 -1.70
N GLY A 342 7.43 4.62 -1.41
CA GLY A 342 7.74 4.10 -0.08
C GLY A 342 9.09 4.61 0.44
N LEU A 343 10.12 4.63 -0.41
CA LEU A 343 11.44 5.14 -0.06
C LEU A 343 11.43 6.64 0.26
N LEU A 344 10.74 7.43 -0.55
CA LEU A 344 10.64 8.88 -0.39
C LEU A 344 9.88 9.29 0.87
N LEU A 345 8.92 8.49 1.34
CA LEU A 345 8.24 8.70 2.62
C LEU A 345 9.20 8.70 3.81
N VAL A 346 10.35 8.03 3.67
CA VAL A 346 11.36 7.97 4.73
C VAL A 346 12.48 9.00 4.52
N GLU A 347 12.95 9.18 3.28
CA GLU A 347 14.08 10.07 2.98
C GLU A 347 13.71 11.57 2.98
N LEU A 348 12.42 11.93 2.82
CA LEU A 348 11.97 13.33 2.79
C LEU A 348 11.63 13.92 4.15
N PHE A 349 11.42 13.09 5.19
CA PHE A 349 11.02 13.56 6.50
C PHE A 349 12.16 13.43 7.52
N PRO A 350 12.34 14.44 8.40
CA PRO A 350 13.31 14.36 9.49
C PRO A 350 13.05 13.18 10.43
N ALA A 351 14.08 12.58 11.01
CA ALA A 351 13.99 11.43 11.90
C ALA A 351 12.97 11.60 13.04
N ARG A 352 12.92 12.82 13.62
CA ARG A 352 12.06 13.19 14.76
C ARG A 352 10.56 13.14 14.46
N THR A 353 10.14 13.37 13.20
CA THR A 353 8.73 13.47 12.80
C THR A 353 8.41 12.61 11.60
N ARG A 354 9.25 11.64 11.31
CA ARG A 354 9.21 10.85 10.08
C ARG A 354 7.93 10.05 9.95
N VAL A 355 7.54 9.32 11.00
CA VAL A 355 6.35 8.47 10.92
C VAL A 355 5.09 9.33 10.87
N SER A 356 4.97 10.36 11.71
CA SER A 356 3.82 11.29 11.66
C SER A 356 3.70 11.98 10.31
N GLY A 357 4.81 12.54 9.80
CA GLY A 357 4.82 13.29 8.54
C GLY A 357 4.52 12.42 7.33
N SER A 358 5.17 11.27 7.22
CA SER A 358 4.95 10.33 6.14
C SER A 358 3.56 9.71 6.19
N ALA A 359 3.05 9.35 7.38
CA ALA A 359 1.71 8.81 7.53
C ALA A 359 0.63 9.82 7.14
N ILE A 360 0.73 11.08 7.59
CA ILE A 360 -0.23 12.13 7.21
C ILE A 360 -0.21 12.34 5.70
N GLY A 361 0.98 12.54 5.11
CA GLY A 361 1.12 12.77 3.68
C GLY A 361 0.58 11.63 2.84
N PHE A 362 0.97 10.39 3.15
CA PHE A 362 0.52 9.20 2.45
C PHE A 362 -0.99 9.00 2.56
N ASN A 363 -1.54 9.06 3.78
CA ASN A 363 -2.96 8.77 3.99
C ASN A 363 -3.89 9.85 3.47
N LEU A 364 -3.48 11.13 3.42
CA LEU A 364 -4.26 12.18 2.74
C LEU A 364 -4.36 11.90 1.24
N ALA A 365 -3.25 11.49 0.59
CA ALA A 365 -3.29 11.10 -0.82
C ALA A 365 -4.17 9.86 -1.04
N GLN A 366 -4.07 8.88 -0.15
CA GLN A 366 -4.89 7.68 -0.21
C GLN A 366 -6.38 7.98 -0.02
N ALA A 367 -6.74 8.85 0.92
CA ALA A 367 -8.13 9.24 1.13
C ALA A 367 -8.70 10.03 -0.06
N ALA A 368 -7.88 10.89 -0.68
CA ALA A 368 -8.32 11.73 -1.79
C ALA A 368 -8.41 10.99 -3.13
N VAL A 369 -7.52 10.04 -3.39
CA VAL A 369 -7.34 9.42 -4.72
C VAL A 369 -7.41 7.90 -4.66
N GLY A 370 -6.69 7.25 -3.74
CA GLY A 370 -6.60 5.79 -3.67
C GLY A 370 -7.93 5.13 -3.28
N GLY A 371 -8.54 5.58 -2.20
CA GLY A 371 -9.80 5.05 -1.68
C GLY A 371 -10.99 5.21 -2.63
N PRO A 372 -11.22 6.38 -3.21
CA PRO A 372 -12.26 6.59 -4.23
C PRO A 372 -11.98 5.87 -5.56
N GLY A 373 -10.74 5.49 -5.83
CA GLY A 373 -10.31 4.92 -7.10
C GLY A 373 -11.23 3.86 -7.69
N PRO A 374 -11.53 2.76 -6.97
CA PRO A 374 -12.43 1.71 -7.47
C PRO A 374 -13.85 2.22 -7.79
N LEU A 375 -14.38 3.12 -6.95
CA LEU A 375 -15.69 3.73 -7.17
C LEU A 375 -15.69 4.62 -8.42
N VAL A 376 -14.69 5.48 -8.57
CA VAL A 376 -14.52 6.35 -9.76
C VAL A 376 -14.38 5.49 -11.02
N ALA A 377 -13.58 4.43 -10.97
CA ALA A 377 -13.39 3.51 -12.07
C ALA A 377 -14.70 2.84 -12.51
N ALA A 378 -15.45 2.28 -11.55
CA ALA A 378 -16.73 1.64 -11.81
C ALA A 378 -17.76 2.63 -12.38
N THR A 379 -17.80 3.86 -11.84
CA THR A 379 -18.70 4.93 -12.31
C THR A 379 -18.36 5.36 -13.74
N LEU A 380 -17.05 5.53 -14.05
CA LEU A 380 -16.61 5.88 -15.40
C LEU A 380 -16.94 4.76 -16.41
N ALA A 381 -16.69 3.50 -16.06
CA ALA A 381 -17.02 2.37 -16.92
C ALA A 381 -18.51 2.29 -17.19
N ALA A 382 -19.36 2.43 -16.17
CA ALA A 382 -20.81 2.39 -16.30
C ALA A 382 -21.37 3.61 -17.06
N GLY A 383 -20.85 4.81 -16.77
CA GLY A 383 -21.36 6.06 -17.34
C GLY A 383 -20.97 6.28 -18.79
N LEU A 384 -19.77 5.85 -19.20
CA LEU A 384 -19.29 5.99 -20.58
C LEU A 384 -19.53 4.74 -21.43
N GLY A 385 -19.89 3.60 -20.83
CA GLY A 385 -20.05 2.33 -21.55
C GLY A 385 -18.76 1.82 -22.21
N LEU A 386 -17.59 2.28 -21.78
CA LEU A 386 -16.31 1.95 -22.37
C LEU A 386 -15.44 1.16 -21.37
N ALA A 387 -14.99 -0.02 -21.76
CA ALA A 387 -14.07 -0.84 -20.95
C ALA A 387 -12.74 -0.12 -20.61
N VAL A 388 -12.31 0.81 -21.47
CA VAL A 388 -11.07 1.59 -21.28
C VAL A 388 -11.26 2.81 -20.37
N ALA A 389 -12.48 3.20 -20.03
CA ALA A 389 -12.78 4.42 -19.28
C ALA A 389 -12.03 4.55 -17.94
N PRO A 390 -11.82 3.48 -17.15
CA PRO A 390 -11.01 3.53 -15.94
C PRO A 390 -9.58 4.02 -16.16
N ALA A 391 -8.99 3.78 -17.34
CA ALA A 391 -7.64 4.24 -17.66
C ALA A 391 -7.53 5.77 -17.68
N PHE A 392 -8.60 6.50 -18.02
CA PHE A 392 -8.58 7.96 -18.04
C PHE A 392 -8.29 8.56 -16.66
N TYR A 393 -8.87 7.98 -15.62
CA TYR A 393 -8.56 8.38 -14.26
C TYR A 393 -7.10 8.11 -13.90
N VAL A 394 -6.57 6.94 -14.24
CA VAL A 394 -5.15 6.61 -14.00
C VAL A 394 -4.24 7.60 -14.72
N VAL A 395 -4.50 7.89 -16.00
CA VAL A 395 -3.71 8.86 -16.79
C VAL A 395 -3.73 10.24 -16.15
N ALA A 396 -4.92 10.75 -15.79
CA ALA A 396 -5.04 12.07 -15.19
C ALA A 396 -4.24 12.17 -13.89
N VAL A 397 -4.41 11.18 -13.03
CA VAL A 397 -3.72 11.10 -11.73
C VAL A 397 -2.21 10.96 -11.91
N ALA A 398 -1.75 10.07 -12.80
CA ALA A 398 -0.32 9.84 -13.06
C ALA A 398 0.36 11.09 -13.64
N LEU A 399 -0.29 11.79 -14.55
CA LEU A 399 0.24 13.04 -15.13
C LEU A 399 0.34 14.15 -14.09
N LEU A 400 -0.74 14.39 -13.31
CA LEU A 400 -0.74 15.42 -12.26
C LEU A 400 0.37 15.15 -11.22
N ALA A 401 0.51 13.89 -10.80
CA ALA A 401 1.57 13.49 -9.88
C ALA A 401 2.96 13.68 -10.47
N THR A 402 3.16 13.22 -11.71
CA THR A 402 4.46 13.31 -12.38
C THR A 402 4.88 14.77 -12.57
N ILE A 403 3.96 15.66 -12.98
CA ILE A 403 4.22 17.11 -13.10
C ILE A 403 4.60 17.69 -11.73
N ALA A 404 3.85 17.40 -10.69
CA ALA A 404 4.15 17.88 -9.35
C ALA A 404 5.52 17.37 -8.84
N LEU A 405 5.81 16.08 -9.02
CA LEU A 405 7.09 15.49 -8.64
C LEU A 405 8.25 16.06 -9.47
N ALA A 406 8.08 16.26 -10.77
CA ALA A 406 9.09 16.88 -11.61
C ALA A 406 9.43 18.31 -11.17
N ARG A 407 8.42 19.06 -10.67
CA ARG A 407 8.58 20.45 -10.22
C ARG A 407 9.22 20.57 -8.85
N TYR A 408 8.86 19.67 -7.90
CA TYR A 408 9.13 19.89 -6.47
C TYR A 408 10.00 18.83 -5.82
N LEU A 409 10.15 17.63 -6.42
CA LEU A 409 10.91 16.55 -5.80
C LEU A 409 12.42 16.75 -6.00
N PRO A 410 13.21 16.91 -4.92
CA PRO A 410 14.67 16.83 -5.01
C PRO A 410 15.14 15.40 -5.19
N GLU A 411 16.37 15.19 -5.68
CA GLU A 411 17.01 13.89 -5.59
C GLU A 411 17.43 13.61 -4.13
N THR A 412 17.05 12.42 -3.61
CA THR A 412 17.31 12.05 -2.21
C THR A 412 18.36 10.95 -2.04
N ARG A 413 18.95 10.47 -3.14
CA ARG A 413 19.99 9.46 -3.08
C ARG A 413 21.18 9.93 -2.23
N GLY A 414 21.57 9.11 -1.24
CA GLY A 414 22.67 9.43 -0.34
C GLY A 414 22.28 10.31 0.85
N THR A 415 20.99 10.57 1.09
CA THR A 415 20.55 11.30 2.30
C THR A 415 20.82 10.47 3.55
N ASP A 416 21.44 11.10 4.55
CA ASP A 416 21.56 10.54 5.89
C ASP A 416 20.21 10.64 6.61
N LEU A 417 19.74 9.52 7.19
CA LEU A 417 18.42 9.47 7.82
C LEU A 417 18.36 10.15 9.20
N ILE A 418 19.48 10.38 9.84
CA ILE A 418 19.54 11.03 11.16
C ILE A 418 19.62 12.54 10.99
N THR A 419 20.60 12.99 10.22
CA THR A 419 20.87 14.43 10.02
C THR A 419 19.98 15.08 8.95
N GLY A 420 19.40 14.30 8.04
CA GLY A 420 18.65 14.80 6.89
C GLY A 420 19.55 15.46 5.82
N THR A 421 20.86 15.42 5.99
CA THR A 421 21.82 16.02 5.06
C THR A 421 22.24 15.03 3.98
N ARG A 422 22.54 15.56 2.79
CA ARG A 422 23.05 14.74 1.68
C ARG A 422 24.58 14.64 1.77
N SER A 423 25.11 13.42 1.72
CA SER A 423 26.56 13.21 1.70
C SER A 423 27.16 13.74 0.38
N PRO A 424 28.24 14.54 0.42
CA PRO A 424 28.91 15.04 -0.80
C PRO A 424 29.44 13.94 -1.73
N ALA A 425 29.73 12.75 -1.20
CA ALA A 425 30.26 11.60 -1.95
C ALA A 425 29.25 10.97 -2.95
N ALA A 426 28.00 11.43 -2.97
CA ALA A 426 26.97 10.91 -3.87
C ALA A 426 26.74 11.78 -5.13
N ALA A 427 27.52 12.82 -5.37
CA ALA A 427 27.50 13.56 -6.62
C ALA A 427 28.05 12.65 -7.74
N PRO A 428 27.43 12.59 -8.94
CA PRO A 428 28.07 11.96 -10.07
C PRO A 428 29.38 12.68 -10.32
N ALA A 429 30.46 11.92 -10.54
CA ALA A 429 31.74 12.47 -10.96
C ALA A 429 31.49 13.20 -12.30
N THR A 430 31.20 14.49 -12.23
CA THR A 430 31.35 15.38 -13.37
C THR A 430 32.83 15.39 -13.62
N GLY A 431 33.27 14.73 -14.71
CA GLY A 431 34.64 14.74 -15.11
C GLY A 431 35.12 16.18 -15.24
N ASP A 432 36.03 16.55 -14.36
CA ASP A 432 36.80 17.78 -14.45
C ASP A 432 37.77 17.62 -15.62
N LEU A 433 37.29 18.04 -16.80
CA LEU A 433 38.13 18.23 -18.00
C LEU A 433 38.56 19.71 -18.07
N THR A 434 39.18 20.21 -16.99
CA THR A 434 39.88 21.49 -17.11
C THR A 434 40.90 21.63 -15.98
N THR A 435 42.08 21.09 -16.15
CA THR A 435 43.35 21.66 -15.62
C THR A 435 44.53 20.88 -16.22
N VAL A 436 44.82 21.16 -17.47
CA VAL A 436 46.18 21.05 -18.00
C VAL A 436 46.36 22.30 -18.84
N GLU A 437 46.96 23.31 -18.24
CA GLU A 437 47.81 24.31 -18.90
C GLU A 437 48.06 25.43 -17.91
N GLU A 438 49.28 25.43 -17.34
CA GLU A 438 50.16 26.57 -17.24
C GLU A 438 51.25 26.26 -16.23
N THR A 439 52.33 25.72 -16.76
CA THR A 439 53.68 25.97 -16.24
C THR A 439 54.60 26.19 -17.41
N ARG A 440 54.78 27.46 -17.72
CA ARG A 440 56.07 28.01 -18.25
C ARG A 440 56.19 29.47 -17.84
#